data_0624a0775b9d6519a6dbf57d622ae0c8
#
_entry.id   0624a0775b9d6519a6dbf57d622ae0c8
#
_cell.length_a   1.000
_cell.length_b   1.000
_cell.length_c   1.000
_cell.angle_alpha   90.00
_cell.angle_beta   90.00
_cell.angle_gamma   90.00
#
_symmetry.space_group_name_H-M   'P 1'
#
loop_
_entity.id
_entity.type
_entity.pdbx_description
1 polymer ?
#
loop_
_entity_poly.entity_id
_entity_poly.type
_entity_poly.pdbx_seq_one_letter_code
_entity_poly.pdbx_strand_id
1 'polypeptide(L)'
;SAMEKIKLSGKAKYVGIATHSWESEAIRAAIETELYDVVMTAYNFKHQNGTDIANALAEAHEAGLGTIAMKTMAGAYWDKERTQSINTKAALKWVLNNEHVHTTVPGITAFDQLQQNINLMGNISLSNAEWSDLKLSQTNHSRGIYCQQCGACVSQCAEQLDIPTAMRSYMYAFGYKNLAHAKQTYKWSAVNSNACNGCTSCSVSCPMGFDVKEKLASINEIDAISDSFLS
;
A
#
# COMPACT_ATOMS: atom_id res chain seq x y z
N SER A 1 4.49 -27.40 4.38
CA SER A 1 4.25 -26.06 4.98
C SER A 1 2.92 -26.03 5.74
N ALA A 2 2.67 -25.00 6.55
CA ALA A 2 1.38 -24.84 7.24
C ALA A 2 0.22 -24.63 6.24
N MET A 3 0.46 -23.87 5.19
CA MET A 3 -0.52 -23.61 4.12
C MET A 3 -0.90 -24.88 3.34
N GLU A 4 0.06 -25.70 3.05
CA GLU A 4 -0.17 -27.01 2.42
C GLU A 4 -1.06 -27.90 3.28
N LYS A 5 -0.80 -27.98 4.60
CA LYS A 5 -1.66 -28.71 5.54
C LYS A 5 -3.08 -28.16 5.58
N ILE A 6 -3.26 -26.86 5.47
CA ILE A 6 -4.59 -26.23 5.43
C ILE A 6 -5.35 -26.63 4.14
N LYS A 7 -4.70 -26.63 2.98
CA LYS A 7 -5.31 -27.13 1.73
C LYS A 7 -5.69 -28.60 1.86
N LEU A 8 -4.76 -29.45 2.28
CA LEU A 8 -4.97 -30.90 2.41
C LEU A 8 -6.08 -31.23 3.44
N SER A 9 -6.25 -30.44 4.47
CA SER A 9 -7.33 -30.62 5.45
C SER A 9 -8.72 -30.17 4.96
N GLY A 10 -8.82 -29.57 3.78
CA GLY A 10 -10.05 -29.04 3.22
C GLY A 10 -10.56 -27.75 3.90
N LYS A 11 -9.80 -27.16 4.85
CA LYS A 11 -10.18 -25.91 5.54
C LYS A 11 -10.12 -24.69 4.62
N ALA A 12 -9.26 -24.70 3.63
CA ALA A 12 -9.23 -23.72 2.56
C ALA A 12 -9.17 -24.44 1.21
N LYS A 13 -9.97 -23.97 0.26
CA LYS A 13 -9.94 -24.46 -1.12
C LYS A 13 -8.75 -23.86 -1.87
N TYR A 14 -8.48 -22.59 -1.64
CA TYR A 14 -7.38 -21.83 -2.23
C TYR A 14 -6.57 -21.14 -1.15
N VAL A 15 -5.29 -20.93 -1.39
CA VAL A 15 -4.40 -20.15 -0.54
C VAL A 15 -3.71 -19.07 -1.37
N GLY A 16 -3.46 -17.94 -0.75
CA GLY A 16 -2.81 -16.82 -1.41
C GLY A 16 -1.80 -16.13 -0.55
N ILE A 17 -0.97 -15.32 -1.18
CA ILE A 17 -0.03 -14.41 -0.52
C ILE A 17 -0.40 -12.97 -0.84
N ALA A 18 -0.25 -12.08 0.14
CA ALA A 18 -0.44 -10.65 -0.03
C ALA A 18 0.85 -9.90 0.30
N THR A 19 1.26 -9.00 -0.58
CA THR A 19 2.45 -8.17 -0.39
C THR A 19 2.23 -6.75 -0.88
N HIS A 20 2.90 -5.79 -0.23
CA HIS A 20 3.06 -4.42 -0.70
C HIS A 20 4.49 -3.92 -0.44
N SER A 21 5.43 -4.87 -0.47
CA SER A 21 6.89 -4.66 -0.42
C SER A 21 7.54 -5.79 -1.19
N TRP A 22 8.56 -5.51 -1.96
CA TRP A 22 9.25 -6.51 -2.77
C TRP A 22 8.25 -7.23 -3.68
N GLU A 23 7.36 -6.45 -4.31
CA GLU A 23 6.17 -6.95 -5.00
C GLU A 23 6.54 -7.99 -6.05
N SER A 24 7.44 -7.65 -6.96
CA SER A 24 7.87 -8.52 -8.05
C SER A 24 8.60 -9.77 -7.56
N GLU A 25 9.48 -9.61 -6.57
CA GLU A 25 10.22 -10.73 -5.98
C GLU A 25 9.29 -11.68 -5.22
N ALA A 26 8.33 -11.13 -4.46
CA ALA A 26 7.36 -11.94 -3.73
C ALA A 26 6.41 -12.71 -4.67
N ILE A 27 6.02 -12.10 -5.79
CA ILE A 27 5.22 -12.77 -6.82
C ILE A 27 6.02 -13.92 -7.44
N ARG A 28 7.26 -13.70 -7.87
CA ARG A 28 8.12 -14.74 -8.45
C ARG A 28 8.38 -15.87 -7.46
N ALA A 29 8.66 -15.54 -6.19
CA ALA A 29 8.81 -16.56 -5.15
C ALA A 29 7.52 -17.37 -4.94
N ALA A 30 6.34 -16.74 -5.03
CA ALA A 30 5.07 -17.45 -4.95
C ALA A 30 4.87 -18.44 -6.10
N ILE A 31 5.28 -18.06 -7.31
CA ILE A 31 5.26 -18.95 -8.50
C ILE A 31 6.18 -20.15 -8.26
N GLU A 32 7.42 -19.91 -7.83
CA GLU A 32 8.41 -20.98 -7.60
C GLU A 32 7.98 -22.01 -6.55
N THR A 33 7.16 -21.60 -5.58
CA THR A 33 6.69 -22.55 -4.54
C THR A 33 5.62 -23.53 -5.03
N GLU A 34 4.92 -23.22 -6.13
CA GLU A 34 3.74 -23.97 -6.64
C GLU A 34 2.64 -24.22 -5.59
N LEU A 35 2.70 -23.49 -4.47
CA LEU A 35 1.78 -23.66 -3.34
C LEU A 35 0.56 -22.74 -3.43
N TYR A 36 0.78 -21.53 -3.93
CA TYR A 36 -0.22 -20.48 -3.92
C TYR A 36 -1.10 -20.49 -5.15
N ASP A 37 -2.37 -20.22 -4.95
CA ASP A 37 -3.36 -20.10 -6.02
C ASP A 37 -3.60 -18.63 -6.41
N VAL A 38 -3.27 -17.71 -5.50
CA VAL A 38 -3.55 -16.27 -5.66
C VAL A 38 -2.40 -15.43 -5.12
N VAL A 39 -2.07 -14.37 -5.84
CA VAL A 39 -1.20 -13.29 -5.35
C VAL A 39 -1.98 -11.99 -5.29
N MET A 40 -1.86 -11.28 -4.16
CA MET A 40 -2.39 -9.92 -4.00
C MET A 40 -1.22 -8.97 -3.79
N THR A 41 -1.09 -7.95 -4.64
CA THR A 41 0.04 -7.03 -4.61
C THR A 41 -0.38 -5.57 -4.71
N ALA A 42 0.42 -4.67 -4.14
CA ALA A 42 0.25 -3.26 -4.41
C ALA A 42 0.63 -2.98 -5.87
N TYR A 43 -0.31 -2.38 -6.61
CA TYR A 43 -0.08 -1.99 -8.01
C TYR A 43 -0.86 -0.74 -8.35
N ASN A 44 -0.16 0.30 -8.78
CA ASN A 44 -0.75 1.57 -9.18
C ASN A 44 0.20 2.37 -10.08
N PHE A 45 -0.31 3.37 -10.73
CA PHE A 45 0.40 4.19 -11.72
C PHE A 45 1.56 5.05 -11.16
N LYS A 46 1.73 5.16 -9.84
CA LYS A 46 2.83 5.88 -9.18
C LYS A 46 4.02 4.98 -8.81
N HIS A 47 3.94 3.68 -9.01
CA HIS A 47 5.05 2.79 -8.67
C HIS A 47 6.25 3.07 -9.57
N GLN A 48 7.43 3.30 -8.99
CA GLN A 48 8.67 3.50 -9.73
C GLN A 48 9.11 2.23 -10.46
N ASN A 49 8.88 1.07 -9.84
CA ASN A 49 9.13 -0.26 -10.39
C ASN A 49 7.88 -0.88 -11.05
N GLY A 50 6.92 -0.04 -11.48
CA GLY A 50 5.63 -0.49 -12.01
C GLY A 50 5.75 -1.45 -13.20
N THR A 51 6.77 -1.29 -14.04
CA THR A 51 7.04 -2.19 -15.16
C THR A 51 7.46 -3.58 -14.69
N ASP A 52 8.32 -3.68 -13.67
CA ASP A 52 8.76 -4.97 -13.14
C ASP A 52 7.61 -5.69 -12.41
N ILE A 53 6.78 -4.94 -11.68
CA ILE A 53 5.56 -5.50 -11.09
C ILE A 53 4.59 -6.00 -12.18
N ALA A 54 4.41 -5.24 -13.26
CA ALA A 54 3.56 -5.66 -14.37
C ALA A 54 4.07 -6.96 -15.03
N ASN A 55 5.39 -7.09 -15.21
CA ASN A 55 6.01 -8.30 -15.72
C ASN A 55 5.80 -9.49 -14.76
N ALA A 56 5.99 -9.29 -13.46
CA ALA A 56 5.76 -10.34 -12.46
C ALA A 56 4.27 -10.76 -12.40
N LEU A 57 3.33 -9.82 -12.60
CA LEU A 57 1.90 -10.13 -12.72
C LEU A 57 1.60 -10.97 -13.96
N ALA A 58 2.27 -10.69 -15.09
CA ALA A 58 2.16 -11.51 -16.30
C ALA A 58 2.71 -12.93 -16.05
N GLU A 59 3.87 -13.05 -15.44
CA GLU A 59 4.47 -14.32 -15.04
C GLU A 59 3.52 -15.13 -14.14
N ALA A 60 2.88 -14.47 -13.15
CA ALA A 60 1.91 -15.10 -12.26
C ALA A 60 0.66 -15.58 -13.02
N HIS A 61 0.15 -14.77 -13.96
CA HIS A 61 -0.97 -15.13 -14.81
C HIS A 61 -0.65 -16.35 -15.67
N GLU A 62 0.51 -16.37 -16.32
CA GLU A 62 0.98 -17.52 -17.12
C GLU A 62 1.16 -18.79 -16.28
N ALA A 63 1.57 -18.65 -15.02
CA ALA A 63 1.68 -19.74 -14.06
C ALA A 63 0.31 -20.20 -13.50
N GLY A 64 -0.79 -19.57 -13.92
CA GLY A 64 -2.15 -19.92 -13.50
C GLY A 64 -2.58 -19.36 -12.14
N LEU A 65 -1.85 -18.42 -11.56
CA LEU A 65 -2.23 -17.77 -10.32
C LEU A 65 -3.30 -16.69 -10.57
N GLY A 66 -4.27 -16.59 -9.66
CA GLY A 66 -5.15 -15.43 -9.59
C GLY A 66 -4.38 -14.17 -9.13
N THR A 67 -4.54 -13.06 -9.84
CA THR A 67 -3.84 -11.80 -9.55
C THR A 67 -4.81 -10.74 -9.06
N ILE A 68 -4.52 -10.15 -7.92
CA ILE A 68 -5.35 -9.12 -7.28
C ILE A 68 -4.48 -7.89 -7.04
N ALA A 69 -4.92 -6.73 -7.53
CA ALA A 69 -4.25 -5.47 -7.25
C ALA A 69 -4.90 -4.73 -6.08
N MET A 70 -4.08 -4.32 -5.12
CA MET A 70 -4.46 -3.43 -4.02
C MET A 70 -3.72 -2.09 -4.12
N LYS A 71 -4.11 -1.11 -3.28
CA LYS A 71 -3.52 0.24 -3.25
C LYS A 71 -3.63 0.97 -4.59
N THR A 72 -4.62 0.64 -5.36
CA THR A 72 -4.85 1.05 -6.75
C THR A 72 -4.99 2.56 -6.95
N MET A 73 -5.42 3.29 -5.90
CA MET A 73 -5.63 4.75 -5.95
C MET A 73 -4.43 5.56 -5.44
N ALA A 74 -3.30 4.92 -5.12
CA ALA A 74 -2.06 5.57 -4.69
C ALA A 74 -2.23 6.63 -3.58
N GLY A 75 -3.19 6.43 -2.65
CA GLY A 75 -3.49 7.33 -1.54
C GLY A 75 -4.54 8.40 -1.83
N ALA A 76 -5.11 8.44 -3.04
CA ALA A 76 -6.19 9.33 -3.49
C ALA A 76 -5.86 10.83 -3.56
N TYR A 77 -4.67 11.26 -3.15
CA TYR A 77 -4.22 12.65 -3.21
C TYR A 77 -2.80 12.76 -3.74
N TRP A 78 -2.49 13.93 -4.35
CA TRP A 78 -1.17 14.25 -4.86
C TRP A 78 -0.26 14.83 -3.80
N ASP A 79 -0.84 15.60 -2.89
CA ASP A 79 -0.18 16.40 -1.86
C ASP A 79 -0.49 15.88 -0.45
N LYS A 80 0.36 16.27 0.50
CA LYS A 80 0.20 15.93 1.92
C LYS A 80 -1.03 16.62 2.52
N GLU A 81 -1.28 17.83 2.10
CA GLU A 81 -2.34 18.72 2.56
C GLU A 81 -3.72 18.27 2.08
N ARG A 82 -3.76 17.29 1.16
CA ARG A 82 -4.98 16.76 0.54
C ARG A 82 -5.82 17.81 -0.19
N THR A 83 -5.16 18.76 -0.80
CA THR A 83 -5.79 19.81 -1.60
C THR A 83 -5.96 19.37 -3.04
N GLN A 84 -5.11 18.48 -3.55
CA GLN A 84 -5.11 17.99 -4.91
C GLN A 84 -5.50 16.51 -4.95
N SER A 85 -6.76 16.24 -5.24
CA SER A 85 -7.24 14.87 -5.38
C SER A 85 -6.70 14.22 -6.66
N ILE A 86 -6.38 12.93 -6.58
CA ILE A 86 -6.13 12.09 -7.75
C ILE A 86 -7.47 11.80 -8.43
N ASN A 87 -7.47 11.74 -9.76
CA ASN A 87 -8.58 11.13 -10.48
C ASN A 87 -8.62 9.62 -10.18
N THR A 88 -9.38 9.26 -9.12
CA THR A 88 -9.44 7.89 -8.61
C THR A 88 -10.06 6.93 -9.63
N LYS A 89 -10.97 7.42 -10.49
CA LYS A 89 -11.54 6.64 -11.60
C LYS A 89 -10.46 6.28 -12.61
N ALA A 90 -9.67 7.27 -13.04
CA ALA A 90 -8.56 7.05 -13.95
C ALA A 90 -7.52 6.09 -13.35
N ALA A 91 -7.18 6.26 -12.07
CA ALA A 91 -6.24 5.40 -11.37
C ALA A 91 -6.72 3.94 -11.33
N LEU A 92 -8.01 3.70 -11.05
CA LEU A 92 -8.58 2.36 -11.02
C LEU A 92 -8.66 1.75 -12.43
N LYS A 93 -9.08 2.54 -13.45
CA LYS A 93 -9.06 2.12 -14.84
C LYS A 93 -7.66 1.73 -15.30
N TRP A 94 -6.62 2.52 -14.92
CA TRP A 94 -5.25 2.24 -15.27
C TRP A 94 -4.81 0.85 -14.81
N VAL A 95 -5.15 0.49 -13.57
CA VAL A 95 -4.84 -0.85 -13.02
C VAL A 95 -5.61 -1.94 -13.76
N LEU A 96 -6.91 -1.72 -14.02
CA LEU A 96 -7.78 -2.70 -14.70
C LEU A 96 -7.49 -2.86 -16.18
N ASN A 97 -6.76 -1.92 -16.81
CA ASN A 97 -6.27 -2.06 -18.17
C ASN A 97 -5.05 -2.99 -18.30
N ASN A 98 -4.45 -3.42 -17.19
CA ASN A 98 -3.47 -4.48 -17.23
C ASN A 98 -4.22 -5.83 -17.32
N GLU A 99 -4.13 -6.50 -18.45
CA GLU A 99 -4.82 -7.78 -18.75
C GLU A 99 -4.43 -8.92 -17.79
N HIS A 100 -3.30 -8.78 -17.12
CA HIS A 100 -2.83 -9.76 -16.13
C HIS A 100 -3.30 -9.44 -14.70
N VAL A 101 -4.17 -8.44 -14.51
CA VAL A 101 -4.84 -8.15 -13.24
C VAL A 101 -6.28 -8.64 -13.30
N HIS A 102 -6.58 -9.73 -12.60
CA HIS A 102 -7.91 -10.33 -12.62
C HIS A 102 -8.95 -9.51 -11.85
N THR A 103 -8.55 -8.86 -10.76
CA THR A 103 -9.44 -8.02 -9.96
C THR A 103 -8.67 -7.03 -9.08
N THR A 104 -9.40 -6.09 -8.49
CA THR A 104 -8.86 -5.05 -7.62
C THR A 104 -9.62 -4.96 -6.30
N VAL A 105 -8.94 -4.51 -5.25
CA VAL A 105 -9.53 -4.23 -3.94
C VAL A 105 -9.33 -2.76 -3.56
N PRO A 106 -10.06 -1.84 -4.20
CA PRO A 106 -10.00 -0.42 -3.86
C PRO A 106 -10.57 -0.17 -2.48
N GLY A 107 -9.98 0.78 -1.74
CA GLY A 107 -10.55 1.24 -0.47
C GLY A 107 -11.87 1.98 -0.71
N ILE A 108 -12.93 1.57 -0.02
CA ILE A 108 -14.27 2.15 -0.12
C ILE A 108 -14.72 2.52 1.29
N THR A 109 -15.10 3.78 1.49
CA THR A 109 -15.56 4.30 2.78
C THR A 109 -16.98 4.90 2.71
N ALA A 110 -17.56 4.98 1.50
CA ALA A 110 -18.90 5.53 1.27
C ALA A 110 -19.59 4.80 0.11
N PHE A 111 -20.93 4.74 0.13
CA PHE A 111 -21.71 4.01 -0.88
C PHE A 111 -21.61 4.61 -2.29
N ASP A 112 -21.45 5.92 -2.41
CA ASP A 112 -21.24 6.59 -3.70
C ASP A 112 -19.93 6.14 -4.37
N GLN A 113 -18.87 5.91 -3.59
CA GLN A 113 -17.61 5.34 -4.09
C GLN A 113 -17.81 3.92 -4.62
N LEU A 114 -18.58 3.10 -3.91
CA LEU A 114 -18.94 1.75 -4.37
C LEU A 114 -19.67 1.82 -5.71
N GLN A 115 -20.71 2.68 -5.80
CA GLN A 115 -21.47 2.84 -7.02
C GLN A 115 -20.64 3.34 -8.20
N GLN A 116 -19.72 4.26 -7.94
CA GLN A 116 -18.75 4.74 -8.95
C GLN A 116 -17.84 3.62 -9.45
N ASN A 117 -17.31 2.79 -8.56
CA ASN A 117 -16.44 1.69 -8.92
C ASN A 117 -17.18 0.61 -9.72
N ILE A 118 -18.44 0.32 -9.38
CA ILE A 118 -19.30 -0.60 -10.16
C ILE A 118 -19.57 -0.03 -11.56
N ASN A 119 -19.96 1.23 -11.65
CA ASN A 119 -20.27 1.87 -12.93
C ASN A 119 -19.06 1.92 -13.87
N LEU A 120 -17.86 2.05 -13.30
CA LEU A 120 -16.61 2.05 -14.06
C LEU A 120 -16.38 0.75 -14.83
N MET A 121 -16.86 -0.40 -14.30
CA MET A 121 -16.71 -1.70 -14.96
C MET A 121 -17.42 -1.79 -16.32
N GLY A 122 -18.40 -0.91 -16.60
CA GLY A 122 -19.03 -0.80 -17.91
C GLY A 122 -18.11 -0.24 -19.01
N ASN A 123 -17.06 0.51 -18.62
CA ASN A 123 -16.04 1.02 -19.55
C ASN A 123 -14.76 1.34 -18.78
N ILE A 124 -13.80 0.44 -18.83
CA ILE A 124 -12.48 0.60 -18.20
C ILE A 124 -11.47 1.33 -19.09
N SER A 125 -11.80 1.65 -20.34
CA SER A 125 -10.88 2.39 -21.23
C SER A 125 -10.60 3.78 -20.67
N LEU A 126 -9.32 4.18 -20.73
CA LEU A 126 -8.89 5.52 -20.34
C LEU A 126 -9.09 6.51 -21.49
N SER A 127 -9.77 7.61 -21.23
CA SER A 127 -9.83 8.76 -22.13
C SER A 127 -8.50 9.52 -22.16
N ASN A 128 -8.30 10.36 -23.18
CA ASN A 128 -7.10 11.22 -23.26
C ASN A 128 -6.97 12.17 -22.07
N ALA A 129 -8.11 12.65 -21.52
CA ALA A 129 -8.12 13.49 -20.33
C ALA A 129 -7.64 12.70 -19.10
N GLU A 130 -8.17 11.49 -18.89
CA GLU A 130 -7.77 10.60 -17.79
C GLU A 130 -6.29 10.19 -17.89
N TRP A 131 -5.77 9.94 -19.11
CA TRP A 131 -4.33 9.75 -19.33
C TRP A 131 -3.52 10.99 -18.96
N SER A 132 -3.99 12.19 -19.32
CA SER A 132 -3.33 13.45 -18.97
C SER A 132 -3.31 13.67 -17.46
N ASP A 133 -4.43 13.41 -16.77
CA ASP A 133 -4.52 13.51 -15.32
C ASP A 133 -3.47 12.61 -14.63
N LEU A 134 -3.31 11.38 -15.09
CA LEU A 134 -2.32 10.46 -14.52
C LEU A 134 -0.86 10.81 -14.90
N LYS A 135 -0.64 11.42 -16.05
CA LYS A 135 0.71 11.84 -16.50
C LYS A 135 1.18 13.14 -15.85
N LEU A 136 0.30 14.11 -15.66
CA LEU A 136 0.59 15.32 -14.89
C LEU A 136 1.07 14.98 -13.48
N SER A 137 0.60 13.89 -12.97
CA SER A 137 0.98 13.36 -11.70
C SER A 137 2.40 12.80 -11.62
N GLN A 138 2.95 12.31 -12.69
CA GLN A 138 4.34 11.80 -12.74
C GLN A 138 5.37 12.92 -12.66
N THR A 139 5.00 14.15 -13.03
CA THR A 139 5.89 15.34 -12.97
C THR A 139 5.88 16.02 -11.60
N ASN A 140 4.84 15.84 -10.82
CA ASN A 140 4.76 16.34 -9.46
C ASN A 140 5.14 15.21 -8.50
N HIS A 141 6.35 15.23 -7.97
CA HIS A 141 6.84 14.33 -6.93
C HIS A 141 6.06 14.51 -5.60
N SER A 142 4.74 14.44 -5.65
CA SER A 142 3.92 14.51 -4.45
C SER A 142 3.99 13.18 -3.71
N ARG A 143 4.72 13.24 -2.63
CA ARG A 143 4.93 12.17 -1.68
C ARG A 143 3.61 11.86 -0.98
N GLY A 144 2.93 10.80 -1.40
CA GLY A 144 1.69 10.35 -0.74
C GLY A 144 1.90 10.07 0.76
N ILE A 145 0.81 9.85 1.48
CA ILE A 145 0.84 9.40 2.89
C ILE A 145 1.18 7.91 3.02
N TYR A 146 1.42 7.25 1.93
CA TYR A 146 1.53 5.80 1.82
C TYR A 146 2.99 5.34 1.82
N CYS A 147 3.39 4.65 2.89
CA CYS A 147 4.69 3.97 2.97
C CYS A 147 4.62 2.64 2.21
N GLN A 148 5.59 2.40 1.32
CA GLN A 148 5.67 1.17 0.54
C GLN A 148 6.26 -0.03 1.31
N GLN A 149 6.60 0.15 2.59
CA GLN A 149 7.12 -0.92 3.46
C GLN A 149 8.42 -1.57 2.97
N CYS A 150 9.22 -0.86 2.17
CA CYS A 150 10.46 -1.38 1.57
C CYS A 150 11.57 -1.68 2.59
N GLY A 151 11.44 -1.28 3.85
CA GLY A 151 12.40 -1.56 4.91
C GLY A 151 13.72 -0.79 4.85
N ALA A 152 13.99 -0.02 3.79
CA ALA A 152 15.27 0.70 3.61
C ALA A 152 15.64 1.64 4.78
N CYS A 153 14.65 2.13 5.53
CA CYS A 153 14.85 2.99 6.68
C CYS A 153 15.36 2.26 7.93
N VAL A 154 15.12 0.95 8.05
CA VAL A 154 15.47 0.18 9.27
C VAL A 154 16.99 0.12 9.46
N SER A 155 17.72 -0.25 8.41
CA SER A 155 19.19 -0.34 8.47
C SER A 155 19.89 1.01 8.60
N GLN A 156 19.21 2.11 8.26
CA GLN A 156 19.73 3.47 8.37
C GLN A 156 19.48 4.08 9.76
N CYS A 157 18.51 3.55 10.52
CA CYS A 157 18.14 4.06 11.82
C CYS A 157 19.14 3.55 12.89
N ALA A 158 19.79 4.48 13.61
CA ALA A 158 20.75 4.12 14.67
C ALA A 158 20.09 3.28 15.79
N GLU A 159 18.81 3.51 16.05
CA GLU A 159 18.02 2.78 17.06
C GLU A 159 17.35 1.52 16.49
N GLN A 160 17.54 1.20 15.22
CA GLN A 160 16.96 0.04 14.52
C GLN A 160 15.44 -0.11 14.72
N LEU A 161 14.72 1.00 14.74
CA LEU A 161 13.28 1.04 14.97
C LEU A 161 12.51 0.37 13.82
N ASP A 162 11.39 -0.28 14.15
CA ASP A 162 10.44 -0.79 13.15
C ASP A 162 9.62 0.38 12.53
N ILE A 163 10.35 1.23 11.80
CA ILE A 163 9.80 2.38 11.10
C ILE A 163 8.69 1.97 10.10
N PRO A 164 8.80 0.88 9.33
CA PRO A 164 7.74 0.46 8.42
C PRO A 164 6.38 0.26 9.11
N THR A 165 6.34 -0.40 10.27
CA THR A 165 5.09 -0.59 11.02
C THR A 165 4.58 0.73 11.59
N ALA A 166 5.44 1.60 12.11
CA ALA A 166 5.06 2.93 12.56
C ALA A 166 4.50 3.79 11.40
N MET A 167 5.08 3.71 10.20
CA MET A 167 4.57 4.39 9.01
C MET A 167 3.23 3.83 8.53
N ARG A 168 2.94 2.56 8.78
CA ARG A 168 1.62 1.95 8.55
C ARG A 168 0.59 2.56 9.51
N SER A 169 0.95 2.73 10.78
CA SER A 169 0.13 3.45 11.74
C SER A 169 -0.19 4.88 11.26
N TYR A 170 0.81 5.60 10.76
CA TYR A 170 0.60 6.93 10.16
C TYR A 170 -0.45 6.90 9.03
N MET A 171 -0.38 5.90 8.16
CA MET A 171 -1.35 5.72 7.09
C MET A 171 -2.78 5.51 7.63
N TYR A 172 -2.94 4.69 8.67
CA TYR A 172 -4.25 4.47 9.29
C TYR A 172 -4.81 5.75 9.93
N ALA A 173 -3.97 6.52 10.63
CA ALA A 173 -4.40 7.77 11.26
C ALA A 173 -4.78 8.83 10.23
N PHE A 174 -3.86 9.17 9.36
CA PHE A 174 -3.97 10.34 8.47
C PHE A 174 -4.58 9.99 7.12
N GLY A 175 -4.42 8.74 6.68
CA GLY A 175 -4.99 8.20 5.46
C GLY A 175 -6.44 7.77 5.62
N TYR A 176 -6.66 6.81 6.47
CA TYR A 176 -7.97 6.18 6.65
C TYR A 176 -8.81 6.81 7.76
N LYS A 177 -8.27 7.79 8.51
CA LYS A 177 -8.95 8.44 9.64
C LYS A 177 -9.41 7.46 10.73
N ASN A 178 -8.69 6.36 10.89
CA ASN A 178 -8.96 5.34 11.89
C ASN A 178 -7.89 5.40 12.99
N LEU A 179 -8.11 6.29 13.96
CA LEU A 179 -7.16 6.55 15.05
C LEU A 179 -7.00 5.34 16.00
N ALA A 180 -8.09 4.61 16.25
CA ALA A 180 -8.03 3.43 17.10
C ALA A 180 -7.12 2.35 16.51
N HIS A 181 -7.28 2.04 15.22
CA HIS A 181 -6.45 1.08 14.52
C HIS A 181 -5.00 1.58 14.35
N ALA A 182 -4.83 2.87 14.12
CA ALA A 182 -3.50 3.49 14.05
C ALA A 182 -2.73 3.29 15.36
N LYS A 183 -3.35 3.59 16.49
CA LYS A 183 -2.75 3.44 17.82
C LYS A 183 -2.40 1.98 18.13
N GLN A 184 -3.29 1.04 17.80
CA GLN A 184 -3.02 -0.38 17.95
C GLN A 184 -1.82 -0.82 17.09
N THR A 185 -1.76 -0.38 15.82
CA THR A 185 -0.66 -0.70 14.91
C THR A 185 0.66 -0.10 15.40
N TYR A 186 0.63 1.11 15.96
CA TYR A 186 1.82 1.74 16.51
C TYR A 186 2.42 0.96 17.69
N LYS A 187 1.57 0.45 18.57
CA LYS A 187 2.01 -0.42 19.67
C LYS A 187 2.75 -1.68 19.17
N TRP A 188 2.38 -2.21 18.01
CA TRP A 188 3.07 -3.36 17.42
C TRP A 188 4.47 -3.03 16.88
N SER A 189 4.74 -1.77 16.53
CA SER A 189 6.07 -1.36 16.06
C SER A 189 7.12 -1.34 17.16
N ALA A 190 6.71 -1.43 18.44
CA ALA A 190 7.56 -1.22 19.59
C ALA A 190 8.33 0.14 19.59
N VAL A 191 8.00 1.05 18.69
CA VAL A 191 8.52 2.41 18.69
C VAL A 191 7.81 3.18 19.81
N ASN A 192 8.56 3.76 20.71
CA ASN A 192 7.99 4.57 21.81
C ASN A 192 8.13 6.07 21.53
N SER A 193 7.38 6.88 22.26
CA SER A 193 7.33 8.34 22.09
C SER A 193 8.71 9.04 22.26
N ASN A 194 9.67 8.36 22.88
CA ASN A 194 11.01 8.89 23.14
C ASN A 194 12.06 8.36 22.16
N ALA A 195 11.69 7.48 21.25
CA ALA A 195 12.63 6.76 20.41
C ALA A 195 13.58 7.64 19.59
N CYS A 196 13.13 8.84 19.17
CA CYS A 196 13.93 9.80 18.41
C CYS A 196 14.56 10.92 19.26
N ASN A 197 14.34 10.97 20.57
CA ASN A 197 14.79 12.08 21.42
C ASN A 197 16.31 12.14 21.60
N GLY A 198 17.01 11.00 21.46
CA GLY A 198 18.46 10.92 21.52
C GLY A 198 19.16 11.34 20.23
N CYS A 199 18.45 11.49 19.13
CA CYS A 199 19.01 11.81 17.83
C CYS A 199 19.11 13.31 17.61
N THR A 200 20.32 13.84 17.43
CA THR A 200 20.54 15.26 17.05
C THR A 200 20.08 15.53 15.62
N SER A 201 20.23 14.55 14.74
CA SER A 201 19.74 14.57 13.36
C SER A 201 19.27 13.16 12.94
N CYS A 202 18.30 13.09 12.06
CA CYS A 202 17.84 11.82 11.53
C CYS A 202 18.74 11.33 10.39
N SER A 203 19.29 10.13 10.52
CA SER A 203 20.11 9.49 9.48
C SER A 203 19.29 8.82 8.38
N VAL A 204 17.98 8.70 8.57
CA VAL A 204 17.10 7.98 7.65
C VAL A 204 16.78 8.83 6.42
N SER A 205 17.14 8.32 5.25
CA SER A 205 16.73 8.85 3.96
C SER A 205 15.73 7.90 3.32
N CYS A 206 14.46 8.30 3.29
CA CYS A 206 13.40 7.50 2.71
C CYS A 206 13.44 7.58 1.17
N PRO A 207 13.50 6.47 0.41
CA PRO A 207 13.46 6.48 -1.05
C PRO A 207 12.21 7.17 -1.61
N MET A 208 11.09 7.10 -0.87
CA MET A 208 9.85 7.80 -1.20
C MET A 208 9.86 9.26 -0.73
N GLY A 209 10.97 9.71 -0.17
CA GLY A 209 11.19 11.08 0.29
C GLY A 209 10.31 11.51 1.46
N PHE A 210 9.84 10.58 2.29
CA PHE A 210 9.18 10.94 3.53
C PHE A 210 10.17 11.53 4.54
N ASP A 211 9.75 12.57 5.25
CA ASP A 211 10.36 12.94 6.51
C ASP A 211 9.89 11.95 7.59
N VAL A 212 10.70 10.93 7.83
CA VAL A 212 10.37 9.86 8.76
C VAL A 212 10.27 10.38 10.19
N LYS A 213 11.14 11.33 10.57
CA LYS A 213 11.15 11.91 11.92
C LYS A 213 9.87 12.71 12.19
N GLU A 214 9.45 13.56 11.25
CA GLU A 214 8.20 14.32 11.33
C GLU A 214 6.98 13.39 11.48
N LYS A 215 6.96 12.33 10.69
CA LYS A 215 5.83 11.38 10.71
C LYS A 215 5.76 10.55 11.99
N LEU A 216 6.89 10.13 12.52
CA LEU A 216 6.96 9.45 13.82
C LEU A 216 6.50 10.40 14.95
N ALA A 217 6.89 11.67 14.91
CA ALA A 217 6.42 12.65 15.89
C ALA A 217 4.89 12.79 15.84
N SER A 218 4.30 12.88 14.65
CA SER A 218 2.84 12.95 14.49
C SER A 218 2.11 11.72 15.05
N ILE A 219 2.69 10.53 14.92
CA ILE A 219 2.11 9.30 15.48
C ILE A 219 2.26 9.25 17.01
N ASN A 220 3.37 9.74 17.55
CA ASN A 220 3.56 9.84 19.00
C ASN A 220 2.47 10.71 19.65
N GLU A 221 2.04 11.79 19.00
CA GLU A 221 0.93 12.63 19.48
C GLU A 221 -0.39 11.83 19.54
N ILE A 222 -0.63 10.97 18.56
CA ILE A 222 -1.83 10.10 18.53
C ILE A 222 -1.75 9.03 19.61
N ASP A 223 -0.59 8.44 19.85
CA ASP A 223 -0.41 7.44 20.90
C ASP A 223 -0.69 8.02 22.30
N ALA A 224 -0.43 9.31 22.50
CA ALA A 224 -0.73 10.02 23.74
C ALA A 224 -2.23 10.26 23.97
N ILE A 225 -3.10 10.14 22.96
CA ILE A 225 -4.56 10.30 23.12
C ILE A 225 -5.10 9.15 23.96
N SER A 226 -5.95 9.44 24.96
CA SER A 226 -6.59 8.40 25.77
C SER A 226 -7.50 7.49 24.91
N ASP A 227 -7.48 6.19 25.19
CA ASP A 227 -8.31 5.21 24.47
C ASP A 227 -9.81 5.51 24.64
N SER A 228 -10.21 6.21 25.71
CA SER A 228 -11.60 6.64 25.94
C SER A 228 -12.12 7.67 24.92
N PHE A 229 -11.25 8.33 24.18
CA PHE A 229 -11.62 9.26 23.10
C PHE A 229 -11.66 8.57 21.72
N LEU A 230 -11.26 7.31 21.63
CA LEU A 230 -11.14 6.56 20.39
C LEU A 230 -12.23 5.49 20.21
N SER A 231 -13.09 5.35 21.21
CA SER A 231 -14.21 4.37 21.27
C SER A 231 -15.46 4.89 20.60
#